data_58e62fbaab286d23c1fac8baaffc0c63
#
_entry.id   58e62fbaab286d23c1fac8baaffc0c63
#
_cell.length_a   1.000
_cell.length_b   1.000
_cell.length_c   1.000
_cell.angle_alpha   90.00
_cell.angle_beta   90.00
_cell.angle_gamma   90.00
#
_symmetry.space_group_name_H-M   'P 1'
#
loop_
_entity.id
_entity.type
_entity.pdbx_description
1 polymer ?
#
loop_
_entity_poly.entity_id
_entity_poly.type
_entity_poly.pdbx_seq_one_letter_code
_entity_poly.pdbx_strand_id
1 'polypeptide(L)' 'MKWVKCIRNDYGPYLDIDMIYEVLRFDGLKITIKDKSGFNTYLVKDIINNIIFFEDATSEVRNDKLKKLGI' A
#
# COMPACT_ATOMS: atom_id res chain seq x y z
N MET A 1 9.49 -0.96 -3.57
CA MET A 1 8.01 -0.91 -3.44
C MET A 1 7.61 0.57 -3.43
N LYS A 2 6.97 1.01 -4.50
CA LYS A 2 6.59 2.42 -4.67
C LYS A 2 5.09 2.65 -4.44
N TRP A 3 4.27 1.66 -4.76
CA TRP A 3 2.83 1.67 -4.58
C TRP A 3 2.41 0.40 -3.89
N VAL A 4 1.48 0.50 -2.96
CA VAL A 4 0.95 -0.66 -2.24
C VAL A 4 -0.57 -0.64 -2.25
N LYS A 5 -1.16 -1.84 -2.23
CA LYS A 5 -2.58 -2.03 -2.09
C LYS A 5 -2.87 -2.54 -0.68
N CYS A 6 -3.82 -1.92 0.00
CA CYS A 6 -4.28 -2.38 1.30
C CYS A 6 -5.15 -3.63 1.12
N ILE A 7 -4.74 -4.76 1.68
CA ILE A 7 -5.50 -6.01 1.57
C ILE A 7 -6.16 -6.43 2.88
N ARG A 8 -5.80 -5.78 4.00
CA ARG A 8 -6.42 -5.99 5.30
C ARG A 8 -6.60 -4.65 6.00
N ASN A 9 -7.69 -4.50 6.71
CA ASN A 9 -8.02 -3.27 7.44
C ASN A 9 -7.91 -3.45 8.95
N ASP A 10 -6.82 -4.07 9.41
CA ASP A 10 -6.58 -4.31 10.83
C ASP A 10 -6.05 -3.06 11.55
N TYR A 11 -5.59 -2.06 10.81
CA TYR A 11 -5.04 -0.82 11.36
C TYR A 11 -6.09 0.26 11.65
N GLY A 12 -7.36 -0.01 11.37
CA GLY A 12 -8.43 0.91 11.72
C GLY A 12 -9.05 1.63 10.52
N PRO A 13 -9.84 2.69 10.77
CA PRO A 13 -10.72 3.29 9.77
C PRO A 13 -10.02 4.17 8.73
N TYR A 14 -8.73 4.41 8.86
CA TYR A 14 -8.00 5.32 7.97
C TYR A 14 -7.53 4.69 6.68
N LEU A 15 -7.64 3.36 6.57
CA LEU A 15 -7.24 2.61 5.39
C LEU A 15 -8.45 1.90 4.79
N ASP A 16 -8.58 1.97 3.48
CA ASP A 16 -9.63 1.25 2.75
C ASP A 16 -9.04 0.03 2.06
N ILE A 17 -9.74 -1.09 2.14
CA ILE A 17 -9.34 -2.33 1.46
C ILE A 17 -9.41 -2.11 -0.05
N ASP A 18 -8.44 -2.66 -0.76
CA ASP A 18 -8.27 -2.56 -2.22
C ASP A 18 -7.86 -1.18 -2.73
N MET A 19 -7.68 -0.21 -1.85
CA MET A 19 -7.13 1.09 -2.24
C MET A 19 -5.62 1.03 -2.40
N ILE A 20 -5.11 1.78 -3.35
CA ILE A 20 -3.68 1.88 -3.63
C ILE A 20 -3.14 3.17 -3.02
N TYR A 21 -2.04 3.05 -2.29
CA TYR A 21 -1.39 4.17 -1.63
C TYR A 21 0.05 4.32 -2.13
N GLU A 22 0.51 5.57 -2.25
CA GLU A 22 1.90 5.85 -2.60
C GLU A 22 2.79 5.63 -1.38
N VAL A 23 3.87 4.87 -1.57
CA VAL A 23 4.86 4.64 -0.52
C VAL A 23 5.87 5.78 -0.54
N LEU A 24 5.93 6.51 0.56
CA LEU A 24 6.85 7.64 0.71
C LEU A 24 8.18 7.18 1.28
N ARG A 25 8.16 6.11 2.07
CA ARG A 25 9.35 5.52 2.68
C ARG A 25 9.14 4.03 2.88
N PHE A 26 10.18 3.24 2.64
CA PHE A 26 10.15 1.79 2.81
C PHE A 26 11.48 1.34 3.40
N ASP A 27 11.45 0.62 4.52
CA ASP A 27 12.66 0.14 5.19
C ASP A 27 12.76 -1.39 5.25
N GLY A 28 12.04 -2.09 4.39
CA GLY A 28 12.04 -3.55 4.31
C GLY A 28 10.78 -4.20 4.86
N LEU A 29 10.33 -3.82 6.05
CA LEU A 29 9.13 -4.36 6.68
C LEU A 29 8.06 -3.31 6.93
N LYS A 30 8.44 -2.03 7.00
CA LYS A 30 7.53 -0.93 7.28
C LYS A 30 7.47 0.03 6.11
N ILE A 31 6.31 0.59 5.88
CA ILE A 31 6.09 1.61 4.87
C ILE A 31 5.49 2.84 5.52
N THR A 32 5.83 4.01 4.99
CA THR A 32 5.16 5.26 5.34
C THR A 32 4.32 5.68 4.15
N ILE A 33 3.02 5.84 4.39
CA ILE A 33 2.05 6.24 3.37
C ILE A 33 1.21 7.39 3.90
N LYS A 34 0.51 8.06 3.01
CA LYS A 34 -0.49 9.06 3.37
C LYS A 34 -1.86 8.42 3.32
N ASP A 35 -2.49 8.29 4.49
CA ASP A 35 -3.86 7.80 4.62
C ASP A 35 -4.83 8.95 4.95
N LYS A 36 -6.05 8.63 5.36
CA LYS A 36 -7.06 9.64 5.69
C LYS A 36 -6.68 10.51 6.89
N SER A 37 -5.80 10.02 7.76
CA SER A 37 -5.34 10.75 8.96
C SER A 37 -4.03 11.50 8.74
N GLY A 38 -3.39 11.36 7.58
CA GLY A 38 -2.11 11.98 7.25
C GLY A 38 -1.02 10.94 7.01
N PHE A 39 0.23 11.29 7.33
CA PHE A 39 1.38 10.42 7.12
C PHE A 39 1.54 9.47 8.31
N ASN A 40 1.49 8.17 8.04
CA ASN A 40 1.63 7.14 9.05
C ASN A 40 2.49 5.99 8.55
N THR A 41 3.14 5.30 9.49
CA THR A 41 3.98 4.14 9.21
C THR A 41 3.26 2.87 9.62
N TYR A 42 3.24 1.89 8.71
CA TYR A 42 2.58 0.61 8.93
C TYR A 42 3.49 -0.55 8.58
N LEU A 43 3.26 -1.72 9.20
CA LEU A 43 3.91 -2.96 8.78
C LEU A 43 3.30 -3.43 7.45
N VAL A 44 4.18 -3.85 6.53
CA VAL A 44 3.72 -4.47 5.27
C VAL A 44 3.16 -5.85 5.55
N LYS A 45 3.82 -6.60 6.45
CA LYS A 45 3.39 -7.94 6.83
C LYS A 45 3.80 -8.26 8.25
N ASP A 46 3.09 -9.19 8.88
CA ASP A 46 3.43 -9.75 10.17
C ASP A 46 4.07 -11.12 9.92
N ILE A 47 5.39 -11.22 10.11
CA ILE A 47 6.15 -12.44 9.87
C ILE A 47 5.77 -13.53 10.87
N ILE A 48 5.52 -13.16 12.12
CA ILE A 48 5.23 -14.11 13.21
C ILE A 48 3.90 -14.82 12.96
N ASN A 49 2.87 -14.06 12.59
CA ASN A 49 1.52 -14.57 12.35
C ASN A 49 1.25 -14.88 10.88
N ASN A 50 2.22 -14.65 10.00
CA ASN A 50 2.11 -14.87 8.56
C ASN A 50 0.92 -14.13 7.95
N ILE A 51 0.74 -12.87 8.36
CA ILE A 51 -0.34 -12.01 7.89
C ILE A 51 0.25 -10.95 6.96
N ILE A 52 -0.35 -10.76 5.78
CA ILE A 52 0.05 -9.73 4.83
C ILE A 52 -0.99 -8.61 4.88
N PHE A 53 -0.55 -7.38 5.17
CA PHE A 53 -1.42 -6.21 5.25
C PHE A 53 -1.44 -5.41 3.96
N PHE A 54 -0.33 -5.38 3.25
CA PHE A 54 -0.17 -4.65 1.99
C PHE A 54 0.55 -5.52 0.98
N GLU A 55 0.20 -5.35 -0.28
CA GLU A 55 0.93 -5.98 -1.39
C GLU A 55 1.45 -4.93 -2.35
N ASP A 56 2.52 -5.27 -3.08
CA ASP A 56 3.11 -4.35 -4.06
C ASP A 56 2.16 -4.16 -5.24
N ALA A 57 1.76 -2.92 -5.47
CA ALA A 57 0.85 -2.54 -6.54
C ALA A 57 1.52 -1.67 -7.61
N THR A 58 2.85 -1.63 -7.64
CA THR A 58 3.60 -0.80 -8.59
C THR A 58 3.24 -1.15 -10.04
N SER A 59 3.13 -2.43 -10.35
CA SER A 59 2.76 -2.88 -11.69
C SER A 59 1.34 -2.49 -12.08
N GLU A 60 0.40 -2.56 -11.14
CA GLU A 60 -0.99 -2.17 -11.39
C GLU A 60 -1.11 -0.69 -11.74
N VAL A 61 -0.40 0.17 -11.00
CA VAL A 61 -0.41 1.62 -11.24
C VAL A 61 0.20 1.92 -12.60
N ARG A 62 1.28 1.25 -12.97
CA ARG A 62 1.89 1.39 -14.30
C ARG A 62 0.91 1.06 -15.41
N ASN A 63 0.22 -0.05 -15.30
CA ASN A 63 -0.73 -0.49 -16.30
C ASN A 63 -1.88 0.51 -16.44
N ASP A 64 -2.39 1.05 -15.34
CA ASP A 64 -3.44 2.05 -15.36
C ASP A 64 -2.99 3.33 -16.06
N LYS A 65 -1.77 3.78 -15.82
CA LYS A 65 -1.21 4.94 -16.51
C LYS A 65 -1.10 4.72 -18.01
N LEU A 66 -0.67 3.54 -18.43
CA LEU A 66 -0.59 3.19 -19.84
C LEU A 66 -1.96 3.21 -20.50
N LYS A 67 -2.99 2.68 -19.83
CA LYS A 67 -4.36 2.71 -20.33
C LYS A 67 -4.88 4.12 -20.47
N LYS A 68 -4.61 4.99 -19.50
CA LYS A 68 -5.05 6.39 -19.54
C LYS A 68 -4.42 7.17 -20.68
N LEU A 69 -3.23 6.81 -21.08
CA LEU A 69 -2.53 7.45 -22.20
C LEU A 69 -2.96 6.90 -23.56
N GLY A 70 -3.91 5.97 -23.60
CA GLY A 70 -4.43 5.43 -24.85
C GLY A 70 -3.48 4.45 -25.53
N ILE A 71 -2.56 3.92 -24.77
CA ILE A 71 -1.56 3.01 -25.31
C ILE A 71 -1.98 1.56 -25.09
#